data_dee509b6a47d45b6759814439b8ac205
#
_entry.id   dee509b6a47d45b6759814439b8ac205
#
_cell.length_a   1.000
_cell.length_b   1.000
_cell.length_c   1.000
_cell.angle_alpha   90.00
_cell.angle_beta   90.00
_cell.angle_gamma   90.00
#
_symmetry.space_group_name_H-M   'P 1'
#
loop_
_entity.id
_entity.type
_entity.pdbx_description
1 polymer ?
#
loop_
_entity_poly.entity_id
_entity_poly.type
_entity_poly.pdbx_seq_one_letter_code
_entity_poly.pdbx_strand_id
1 'polypeptide(L)'
;MPLEIVILAAGRGKRMRSDLPKVLHSLGGRPILQHVIESSSVLRPERINIVVGATKDYIVDTISRFPLNMPDPDTRLNWIVQPSPEGTGQAALLAVEDMDDDSTVVILNGDMPLITPDTIMETANVGGHLNMVTDILDNPGSFGRILRDENDRISG
;
A
#
# COMPACT_ATOMS: atom_id res chain seq x y z
N MET A 1 14.39 5.01 -13.84
CA MET A 1 13.55 3.83 -13.57
C MET A 1 12.16 4.35 -13.24
N PRO A 2 11.10 3.84 -13.87
CA PRO A 2 9.74 4.24 -13.54
C PRO A 2 9.44 3.85 -12.08
N LEU A 3 8.68 4.70 -11.38
CA LEU A 3 8.21 4.42 -10.03
C LEU A 3 6.75 3.96 -10.11
N GLU A 4 6.47 2.80 -9.55
CA GLU A 4 5.13 2.27 -9.42
C GLU A 4 4.78 2.06 -7.94
N ILE A 5 3.56 2.42 -7.59
CA ILE A 5 3.05 2.24 -6.22
C ILE A 5 2.01 1.13 -6.22
N VAL A 6 2.09 0.25 -5.23
CA VAL A 6 1.08 -0.77 -4.93
C VAL A 6 0.50 -0.48 -3.55
N ILE A 7 -0.82 -0.34 -3.45
CA ILE A 7 -1.51 -0.17 -2.16
C ILE A 7 -2.37 -1.41 -1.89
N LEU A 8 -2.05 -2.14 -0.82
CA LEU A 8 -2.77 -3.33 -0.40
C LEU A 8 -3.98 -2.94 0.46
N ALA A 9 -5.17 -3.00 -0.11
CA ALA A 9 -6.44 -2.58 0.50
C ALA A 9 -7.51 -3.69 0.55
N ALA A 10 -7.15 -4.95 0.29
CA ALA A 10 -8.09 -6.08 0.26
C ALA A 10 -8.41 -6.66 1.64
N GLY A 11 -7.73 -6.23 2.68
CA GLY A 11 -7.89 -6.75 4.05
C GLY A 11 -9.28 -6.49 4.63
N ARG A 12 -9.92 -7.52 5.19
CA ARG A 12 -11.29 -7.46 5.74
C ARG A 12 -11.41 -6.67 7.05
N GLY A 13 -10.31 -6.33 7.72
CA GLY A 13 -10.33 -5.54 8.96
C GLY A 13 -11.15 -6.17 10.11
N LYS A 14 -11.18 -7.50 10.26
CA LYS A 14 -12.02 -8.23 11.24
C LYS A 14 -11.91 -7.69 12.68
N ARG A 15 -10.75 -7.17 13.07
CA ARG A 15 -10.49 -6.56 14.38
C ARG A 15 -11.25 -5.25 14.62
N MET A 16 -11.70 -4.58 13.56
CA MET A 16 -12.45 -3.31 13.65
C MET A 16 -13.90 -3.52 14.11
N ARG A 17 -14.43 -4.76 14.08
CA ARG A 17 -15.83 -5.10 14.44
C ARG A 17 -16.84 -4.19 13.74
N SER A 18 -16.64 -3.93 12.46
CA SER A 18 -17.41 -3.04 11.62
C SER A 18 -17.63 -3.69 10.26
N ASP A 19 -18.82 -3.47 9.68
CA ASP A 19 -19.13 -3.90 8.32
C ASP A 19 -18.49 -2.99 7.26
N LEU A 20 -18.03 -1.81 7.67
CA LEU A 20 -17.30 -0.89 6.80
C LEU A 20 -15.89 -1.45 6.52
N PRO A 21 -15.45 -1.55 5.25
CA PRO A 21 -14.07 -1.90 4.93
C PRO A 21 -13.07 -1.03 5.70
N LYS A 22 -12.03 -1.65 6.28
CA LYS A 22 -11.06 -0.97 7.15
C LYS A 22 -10.53 0.33 6.54
N VAL A 23 -10.21 0.29 5.26
CA VAL A 23 -9.62 1.40 4.50
C VAL A 23 -10.57 2.56 4.26
N LEU A 24 -11.87 2.38 4.48
CA LEU A 24 -12.91 3.40 4.34
C LEU A 24 -13.27 4.10 5.64
N HIS A 25 -12.76 3.63 6.80
CA HIS A 25 -12.96 4.37 8.04
C HIS A 25 -12.40 5.79 7.91
N SER A 26 -13.09 6.74 8.54
CA SER A 26 -12.75 8.15 8.41
C SER A 26 -11.63 8.56 9.37
N LEU A 27 -10.66 9.28 8.85
CA LEU A 27 -9.66 10.02 9.59
C LEU A 27 -9.67 11.48 9.11
N GLY A 28 -9.92 12.43 10.00
CA GLY A 28 -10.01 13.83 9.61
C GLY A 28 -11.10 14.14 8.57
N GLY A 29 -12.21 13.36 8.58
CA GLY A 29 -13.35 13.55 7.66
C GLY A 29 -13.18 12.89 6.29
N ARG A 30 -12.07 12.18 6.03
CA ARG A 30 -11.79 11.50 4.76
C ARG A 30 -11.42 10.02 4.97
N PRO A 31 -11.69 9.12 4.02
CA PRO A 31 -11.30 7.71 4.13
C PRO A 31 -9.79 7.53 4.36
N ILE A 32 -9.41 6.56 5.19
CA ILE A 32 -8.00 6.22 5.45
C ILE A 32 -7.23 5.99 4.13
N LEU A 33 -7.82 5.25 3.19
CA LEU A 33 -7.20 4.94 1.90
C LEU A 33 -6.87 6.20 1.09
N GLN A 34 -7.71 7.23 1.18
CA GLN A 34 -7.46 8.49 0.47
C GLN A 34 -6.16 9.14 0.93
N HIS A 35 -5.87 9.14 2.24
CA HIS A 35 -4.61 9.69 2.76
C HIS A 35 -3.40 8.94 2.19
N VAL A 36 -3.47 7.61 2.07
CA VAL A 36 -2.39 6.80 1.51
C VAL A 36 -2.20 7.10 0.02
N ILE A 37 -3.29 7.19 -0.76
CA ILE A 37 -3.25 7.55 -2.18
C ILE A 37 -2.60 8.92 -2.36
N GLU A 38 -3.06 9.94 -1.61
CA GLU A 38 -2.53 11.30 -1.72
C GLU A 38 -1.05 11.38 -1.33
N SER A 39 -0.63 10.74 -0.21
CA SER A 39 0.77 10.71 0.19
C SER A 39 1.67 10.06 -0.86
N SER A 40 1.24 8.96 -1.46
CA SER A 40 2.00 8.28 -2.50
C SER A 40 2.02 9.04 -3.83
N SER A 41 0.95 9.77 -4.17
CA SER A 41 0.85 10.55 -5.41
C SER A 41 1.82 11.74 -5.47
N VAL A 42 2.27 12.24 -4.31
CA VAL A 42 3.29 13.31 -4.24
C VAL A 42 4.59 12.93 -4.95
N LEU A 43 4.91 11.63 -5.00
CA LEU A 43 6.10 11.10 -5.67
C LEU A 43 5.94 11.07 -7.20
N ARG A 44 4.79 11.45 -7.74
CA ARG A 44 4.44 11.44 -9.16
C ARG A 44 4.71 10.08 -9.81
N PRO A 45 4.20 8.97 -9.26
CA PRO A 45 4.32 7.68 -9.89
C PRO A 45 3.55 7.66 -11.21
N GLU A 46 3.98 6.85 -12.14
CA GLU A 46 3.22 6.65 -13.38
C GLU A 46 1.85 6.06 -13.10
N ARG A 47 1.79 5.14 -12.13
CA ARG A 47 0.59 4.40 -11.78
C ARG A 47 0.55 4.07 -10.28
N ILE A 48 -0.65 4.12 -9.71
CA ILE A 48 -0.94 3.62 -8.36
C ILE A 48 -1.89 2.43 -8.52
N ASN A 49 -1.40 1.23 -8.27
CA ASN A 49 -2.16 -0.02 -8.29
C ASN A 49 -2.76 -0.25 -6.90
N ILE A 50 -4.09 -0.30 -6.81
CA ILE A 50 -4.80 -0.47 -5.54
C ILE A 50 -5.46 -1.84 -5.54
N VAL A 51 -4.93 -2.76 -4.72
CA VAL A 51 -5.47 -4.12 -4.60
C VAL A 51 -6.60 -4.14 -3.60
N VAL A 52 -7.79 -4.48 -4.06
CA VAL A 52 -9.03 -4.53 -3.27
C VAL A 52 -9.66 -5.92 -3.32
N GLY A 53 -10.47 -6.25 -2.34
CA GLY A 53 -11.23 -7.51 -2.32
C GLY A 53 -12.60 -7.39 -3.01
N ALA A 54 -13.52 -8.27 -2.61
CA ALA A 54 -14.88 -8.37 -3.16
C ALA A 54 -15.72 -7.07 -3.01
N THR A 55 -15.29 -6.10 -2.19
CA THR A 55 -15.96 -4.82 -1.98
C THR A 55 -15.44 -3.70 -2.88
N LYS A 56 -14.78 -4.05 -4.00
CA LYS A 56 -14.18 -3.09 -4.94
C LYS A 56 -15.11 -1.94 -5.28
N ASP A 57 -16.31 -2.25 -5.80
CA ASP A 57 -17.23 -1.24 -6.31
C ASP A 57 -17.65 -0.25 -5.22
N TYR A 58 -17.87 -0.75 -4.01
CA TYR A 58 -18.19 0.09 -2.86
C TYR A 58 -17.01 0.98 -2.45
N ILE A 59 -15.78 0.46 -2.49
CA ILE A 59 -14.57 1.25 -2.19
C ILE A 59 -14.38 2.35 -3.24
N VAL A 60 -14.44 1.99 -4.53
CA VAL A 60 -14.27 2.93 -5.64
C VAL A 60 -15.33 4.04 -5.58
N ASP A 61 -16.61 3.68 -5.43
CA ASP A 61 -17.70 4.64 -5.31
C ASP A 61 -17.50 5.57 -4.10
N THR A 62 -17.08 5.03 -2.96
CA THR A 62 -16.82 5.86 -1.77
C THR A 62 -15.68 6.83 -1.99
N ILE A 63 -14.53 6.36 -2.50
CA ILE A 63 -13.36 7.22 -2.76
C ILE A 63 -13.67 8.29 -3.78
N SER A 64 -14.45 7.99 -4.82
CA SER A 64 -14.82 8.94 -5.88
C SER A 64 -15.66 10.14 -5.39
N ARG A 65 -16.27 10.03 -4.22
CA ARG A 65 -17.05 11.14 -3.60
C ARG A 65 -16.17 12.20 -2.93
N PHE A 66 -14.89 11.90 -2.76
CA PHE A 66 -13.93 12.82 -2.16
C PHE A 66 -12.96 13.32 -3.24
N PRO A 67 -12.70 14.63 -3.33
CA PRO A 67 -11.69 15.14 -4.24
C PRO A 67 -10.31 14.62 -3.82
N LEU A 68 -9.61 13.95 -4.73
CA LEU A 68 -8.22 13.53 -4.54
C LEU A 68 -7.30 14.69 -4.87
N ASN A 69 -6.44 15.04 -3.92
CA ASN A 69 -5.41 16.05 -4.12
C ASN A 69 -4.12 15.39 -4.63
N MET A 70 -4.08 15.13 -5.93
CA MET A 70 -2.91 14.54 -6.59
C MET A 70 -2.16 15.62 -7.38
N PRO A 71 -0.85 15.81 -7.11
CA PRO A 71 -0.05 16.85 -7.78
C PRO A 71 0.11 16.64 -9.29
N ASP A 72 0.06 15.38 -9.73
CA ASP A 72 0.11 15.01 -11.14
C ASP A 72 -1.24 14.48 -11.59
N PRO A 73 -1.96 15.20 -12.48
CA PRO A 73 -3.26 14.76 -12.98
C PRO A 73 -3.17 13.53 -13.90
N ASP A 74 -1.99 13.24 -14.44
CA ASP A 74 -1.77 12.11 -15.34
C ASP A 74 -1.49 10.79 -14.58
N THR A 75 -1.25 10.84 -13.26
CA THR A 75 -1.13 9.64 -12.42
C THR A 75 -2.40 8.80 -12.49
N ARG A 76 -2.26 7.56 -12.96
CA ARG A 76 -3.40 6.65 -13.13
C ARG A 76 -3.64 5.83 -11.87
N LEU A 77 -4.91 5.76 -11.43
CA LEU A 77 -5.36 4.82 -10.40
C LEU A 77 -5.87 3.54 -11.07
N ASN A 78 -5.24 2.43 -10.77
CA ASN A 78 -5.62 1.11 -11.26
C ASN A 78 -6.15 0.24 -10.11
N TRP A 79 -7.39 -0.24 -10.23
CA TRP A 79 -8.07 -1.01 -9.21
C TRP A 79 -8.04 -2.51 -9.56
N ILE A 80 -7.27 -3.28 -8.80
CA ILE A 80 -7.04 -4.71 -9.02
C ILE A 80 -7.85 -5.51 -8.00
N VAL A 81 -8.60 -6.51 -8.47
CA VAL A 81 -9.39 -7.36 -7.58
C VAL A 81 -8.56 -8.57 -7.15
N GLN A 82 -8.39 -8.75 -5.85
CA GLN A 82 -7.95 -10.00 -5.27
C GLN A 82 -9.16 -10.93 -5.11
N PRO A 83 -9.28 -12.01 -5.87
CA PRO A 83 -10.50 -12.85 -5.91
C PRO A 83 -10.69 -13.65 -4.62
N SER A 84 -9.60 -14.07 -3.99
CA SER A 84 -9.61 -14.77 -2.71
C SER A 84 -8.52 -14.19 -1.77
N PRO A 85 -8.78 -14.11 -0.44
CA PRO A 85 -7.85 -13.51 0.51
C PRO A 85 -6.73 -14.48 0.91
N GLU A 86 -5.82 -14.77 0.00
CA GLU A 86 -4.70 -15.70 0.17
C GLU A 86 -3.43 -15.05 0.75
N GLY A 87 -3.57 -13.85 1.27
CA GLY A 87 -2.49 -13.11 1.95
C GLY A 87 -1.94 -11.94 1.14
N THR A 88 -1.03 -11.22 1.79
CA THR A 88 -0.41 -10.01 1.23
C THR A 88 0.53 -10.29 0.06
N GLY A 89 1.22 -11.43 0.09
CA GLY A 89 2.12 -11.85 -1.00
C GLY A 89 1.37 -12.06 -2.31
N GLN A 90 0.22 -12.77 -2.28
CA GLN A 90 -0.61 -12.95 -3.46
C GLN A 90 -1.15 -11.61 -3.97
N ALA A 91 -1.61 -10.73 -3.06
CA ALA A 91 -2.10 -9.41 -3.43
C ALA A 91 -1.01 -8.58 -4.13
N ALA A 92 0.23 -8.64 -3.63
CA ALA A 92 1.36 -7.98 -4.26
C ALA A 92 1.68 -8.56 -5.65
N LEU A 93 1.71 -9.89 -5.79
CA LEU A 93 1.96 -10.55 -7.08
C LEU A 93 0.96 -10.12 -8.15
N LEU A 94 -0.33 -10.07 -7.83
CA LEU A 94 -1.38 -9.60 -8.75
C LEU A 94 -1.14 -8.16 -9.23
N ALA A 95 -0.52 -7.33 -8.39
CA ALA A 95 -0.31 -5.93 -8.72
C ALA A 95 0.94 -5.69 -9.57
N VAL A 96 1.92 -6.60 -9.53
CA VAL A 96 3.20 -6.45 -10.25
C VAL A 96 3.25 -7.23 -11.56
N GLU A 97 2.21 -8.02 -11.87
CA GLU A 97 2.18 -8.92 -13.04
C GLU A 97 2.40 -8.20 -14.37
N ASP A 98 1.91 -6.96 -14.49
CA ASP A 98 2.01 -6.13 -15.69
C ASP A 98 3.04 -4.99 -15.56
N MET A 99 4.00 -5.09 -14.63
CA MET A 99 5.04 -4.08 -14.42
C MET A 99 6.31 -4.45 -15.19
N ASP A 100 7.04 -3.42 -15.60
CA ASP A 100 8.34 -3.61 -16.24
C ASP A 100 9.39 -4.07 -15.21
N ASP A 101 10.29 -4.98 -15.62
CA ASP A 101 11.36 -5.53 -14.78
C ASP A 101 12.32 -4.45 -14.23
N ASP A 102 12.42 -3.31 -14.91
CA ASP A 102 13.26 -2.17 -14.51
C ASP A 102 12.54 -1.16 -13.61
N SER A 103 11.30 -1.45 -13.17
CA SER A 103 10.55 -0.55 -12.31
C SER A 103 11.00 -0.64 -10.84
N THR A 104 11.02 0.51 -10.16
CA THR A 104 11.04 0.55 -8.70
C THR A 104 9.61 0.43 -8.20
N VAL A 105 9.32 -0.64 -7.47
CA VAL A 105 7.98 -0.90 -6.93
C VAL A 105 7.97 -0.62 -5.42
N VAL A 106 7.06 0.25 -4.99
CA VAL A 106 6.81 0.51 -3.58
C VAL A 106 5.48 -0.11 -3.17
N ILE A 107 5.50 -1.01 -2.19
CA ILE A 107 4.30 -1.67 -1.67
C ILE A 107 3.91 -1.05 -0.33
N LEU A 108 2.70 -0.52 -0.24
CA LEU A 108 2.15 0.13 0.93
C LEU A 108 0.90 -0.62 1.44
N ASN A 109 0.68 -0.59 2.74
CA ASN A 109 -0.60 -1.01 3.30
C ASN A 109 -1.60 0.14 3.22
N GLY A 110 -2.81 -0.12 2.74
CA GLY A 110 -3.88 0.86 2.58
C GLY A 110 -4.46 1.40 3.90
N ASP A 111 -4.00 0.90 5.04
CA ASP A 111 -4.39 1.28 6.38
C ASP A 111 -3.30 2.06 7.14
N MET A 112 -2.35 2.65 6.42
CA MET A 112 -1.27 3.46 6.99
C MET A 112 -1.44 4.95 6.63
N PRO A 113 -2.49 5.65 7.15
CA PRO A 113 -2.83 7.01 6.72
C PRO A 113 -1.79 8.08 7.07
N LEU A 114 -0.84 7.74 7.96
CA LEU A 114 0.20 8.68 8.41
C LEU A 114 1.55 8.43 7.71
N ILE A 115 1.59 7.53 6.72
CA ILE A 115 2.82 7.36 5.91
C ILE A 115 3.11 8.66 5.17
N THR A 116 4.35 9.13 5.28
CA THR A 116 4.76 10.39 4.64
C THR A 116 5.42 10.13 3.29
N PRO A 117 5.31 11.09 2.33
CA PRO A 117 6.05 11.01 1.08
C PRO A 117 7.56 10.85 1.28
N ASP A 118 8.13 11.51 2.29
CA ASP A 118 9.56 11.43 2.60
C ASP A 118 9.96 9.99 2.97
N THR A 119 9.20 9.33 3.85
CA THR A 119 9.46 7.92 4.22
C THR A 119 9.38 7.00 3.01
N ILE A 120 8.42 7.21 2.12
CA ILE A 120 8.27 6.42 0.89
C ILE A 120 9.49 6.63 -0.01
N MET A 121 9.86 7.89 -0.24
CA MET A 121 10.98 8.27 -1.09
C MET A 121 12.31 7.75 -0.56
N GLU A 122 12.57 7.91 0.75
CA GLU A 122 13.78 7.41 1.39
C GLU A 122 13.89 5.89 1.21
N THR A 123 12.79 5.15 1.46
CA THR A 123 12.77 3.69 1.29
C THR A 123 13.05 3.27 -0.16
N ALA A 124 12.47 3.97 -1.13
CA ALA A 124 12.67 3.69 -2.55
C ALA A 124 14.11 3.95 -3.02
N ASN A 125 14.82 4.90 -2.39
CA ASN A 125 16.15 5.36 -2.80
C ASN A 125 17.32 4.68 -2.07
N VAL A 126 17.08 3.82 -1.08
CA VAL A 126 18.15 3.16 -0.30
C VAL A 126 19.09 2.31 -1.17
N GLY A 127 18.64 1.87 -2.33
CA GLY A 127 19.38 0.93 -3.19
C GLY A 127 19.27 -0.52 -2.71
N GLY A 128 19.74 -1.46 -3.54
CA GLY A 128 19.56 -2.90 -3.32
C GLY A 128 18.29 -3.42 -3.98
N HIS A 129 18.02 -4.72 -3.80
CA HIS A 129 16.89 -5.39 -4.46
C HIS A 129 15.61 -5.37 -3.62
N LEU A 130 15.74 -5.25 -2.29
CA LEU A 130 14.62 -5.22 -1.37
C LEU A 130 14.93 -4.31 -0.18
N ASN A 131 14.08 -3.32 0.03
CA ASN A 131 14.13 -2.43 1.19
C ASN A 131 12.84 -2.57 1.98
N MET A 132 12.92 -2.47 3.29
CA MET A 132 11.78 -2.62 4.17
C MET A 132 11.85 -1.63 5.33
N VAL A 133 10.76 -0.93 5.59
CA VAL A 133 10.63 -0.09 6.79
C VAL A 133 10.31 -1.00 7.97
N THR A 134 11.13 -0.95 9.00
CA THR A 134 10.97 -1.76 10.22
C THR A 134 11.14 -0.90 11.46
N ASP A 135 10.70 -1.42 12.59
CA ASP A 135 10.90 -0.80 13.90
C ASP A 135 11.31 -1.86 14.93
N ILE A 136 11.92 -1.42 16.02
CA ILE A 136 12.32 -2.26 17.14
C ILE A 136 11.34 -2.01 18.28
N LEU A 137 10.57 -3.03 18.62
CA LEU A 137 9.56 -2.96 19.67
C LEU A 137 9.91 -3.88 20.83
N ASP A 138 9.81 -3.39 22.06
CA ASP A 138 10.02 -4.21 23.27
C ASP A 138 9.02 -5.37 23.35
N ASN A 139 7.77 -5.12 22.95
CA ASN A 139 6.73 -6.14 22.84
C ASN A 139 6.03 -6.06 21.48
N PRO A 140 6.54 -6.75 20.48
CA PRO A 140 6.00 -6.69 19.11
C PRO A 140 4.66 -7.42 18.93
N GLY A 141 4.13 -8.11 19.95
CA GLY A 141 2.82 -8.76 19.89
C GLY A 141 2.65 -9.64 18.65
N SER A 142 1.64 -9.35 17.82
CA SER A 142 1.30 -10.07 16.60
C SER A 142 1.94 -9.49 15.33
N PHE A 143 2.85 -8.53 15.43
CA PHE A 143 3.59 -8.02 14.26
C PHE A 143 4.49 -9.10 13.68
N GLY A 144 4.75 -9.05 12.39
CA GLY A 144 5.74 -9.86 11.71
C GLY A 144 7.14 -9.66 12.29
N ARG A 145 8.02 -10.59 12.07
CA ARG A 145 9.43 -10.54 12.47
C ARG A 145 10.29 -10.53 11.23
N ILE A 146 11.32 -9.70 11.25
CA ILE A 146 12.37 -9.76 10.25
C ILE A 146 13.46 -10.68 10.80
N LEU A 147 13.64 -11.81 10.15
CA LEU A 147 14.72 -12.74 10.47
C LEU A 147 15.95 -12.35 9.64
N ARG A 148 17.11 -12.40 10.26
CA ARG A 148 18.39 -12.10 9.62
C ARG A 148 19.34 -13.28 9.76
N ASP A 149 20.15 -13.49 8.74
CA ASP A 149 21.21 -14.48 8.77
C ASP A 149 22.47 -13.96 9.53
N GLU A 150 23.50 -14.77 9.58
CA GLU A 150 24.79 -14.45 10.22
C GLU A 150 25.52 -13.25 9.57
N ASN A 151 25.15 -12.87 8.36
CA ASN A 151 25.68 -11.72 7.61
C ASN A 151 24.76 -10.50 7.67
N ASP A 152 23.78 -10.49 8.59
CA ASP A 152 22.77 -9.44 8.76
C ASP A 152 21.83 -9.23 7.54
N ARG A 153 21.68 -10.24 6.67
CA ARG A 153 20.77 -10.20 5.53
C ARG A 153 19.40 -10.73 5.92
N ILE A 154 18.35 -10.17 5.32
CA ILE A 154 16.98 -10.66 5.52
C ILE A 154 16.90 -12.09 5.01
N SER A 155 16.47 -13.02 5.87
CA SER A 155 16.32 -14.46 5.58
C SER A 155 14.89 -14.97 5.76
N GLY A 156 13.96 -14.15 6.32
CA GLY A 156 12.53 -14.48 6.51
C GLY A 156 11.78 -13.42 7.30
#